data_fee8207bbddf08b4bbf21f8595116bd8
#
_entry.id   fee8207bbddf08b4bbf21f8595116bd8
#
_cell.length_a   1.000
_cell.length_b   1.000
_cell.length_c   1.000
_cell.angle_alpha   90.00
_cell.angle_beta   90.00
_cell.angle_gamma   90.00
#
_symmetry.space_group_name_H-M   'P 1'
#
loop_
_entity.id
_entity.type
_entity.pdbx_description
1 polymer ?
#
loop_
_entity_poly.entity_id
_entity_poly.type
_entity_poly.pdbx_seq_one_letter_code
_entity_poly.pdbx_strand_id
1 'polypeptide(L)'
;MNPLVYKGLRKNLNRSEWVSSDEIKQSYSQIRLLAVENDTYAWVPIEDGTLCRGSEAKDTLGKRIYEKDYIEFDCKSVQETPLVAEVYYSTDKFQWRCKAINHQQSDAVLDFDLAFVMNNGNAKVRGNKLEGYEHEYHTGAMWLLPQKSY
;
A
#
# COMPACT_ATOMS: atom_id res chain seq x y z
N MET A 1 -9.64 12.75 15.87
CA MET A 1 -8.82 11.55 15.61
C MET A 1 -9.49 10.67 14.59
N ASN A 2 -8.75 10.31 13.55
CA ASN A 2 -9.29 9.40 12.54
C ASN A 2 -9.33 7.98 13.10
N PRO A 3 -10.40 7.25 12.85
CA PRO A 3 -10.43 5.86 13.27
C PRO A 3 -9.38 5.04 12.54
N LEU A 4 -8.93 3.96 13.15
CA LEU A 4 -8.08 3.02 12.47
C LEU A 4 -8.87 2.37 11.34
N VAL A 5 -8.20 2.20 10.22
CA VAL A 5 -8.81 1.59 9.03
C VAL A 5 -7.90 0.45 8.58
N TYR A 6 -8.52 -0.62 8.14
CA TYR A 6 -7.82 -1.82 7.70
C TYR A 6 -8.30 -2.24 6.33
N LYS A 7 -7.45 -2.93 5.59
CA LYS A 7 -7.89 -3.67 4.42
C LYS A 7 -7.24 -5.05 4.41
N GLY A 8 -7.88 -5.98 3.75
CA GLY A 8 -7.35 -7.33 3.56
C GLY A 8 -7.95 -7.94 2.32
N LEU A 9 -7.31 -8.98 1.80
CA LEU A 9 -7.83 -9.68 0.64
C LEU A 9 -8.88 -10.68 1.08
N ARG A 10 -10.03 -10.65 0.43
CA ARG A 10 -11.14 -11.54 0.75
C ARG A 10 -10.73 -12.99 0.54
N LYS A 11 -11.05 -13.82 1.51
CA LYS A 11 -10.68 -15.23 1.48
C LYS A 11 -11.52 -16.01 0.47
N ASN A 12 -10.88 -16.98 -0.17
CA ASN A 12 -11.55 -17.97 -1.02
C ASN A 12 -12.14 -17.42 -2.31
N LEU A 13 -11.58 -16.33 -2.84
CA LEU A 13 -11.94 -15.84 -4.16
C LEU A 13 -10.83 -16.15 -5.15
N ASN A 14 -11.21 -16.30 -6.41
CA ASN A 14 -10.26 -16.64 -7.47
C ASN A 14 -9.33 -15.49 -7.85
N ARG A 15 -9.66 -14.30 -7.45
CA ARG A 15 -8.84 -13.13 -7.72
C ARG A 15 -8.90 -12.19 -6.52
N SER A 16 -7.89 -11.34 -6.46
CA SER A 16 -7.77 -10.42 -5.34
C SER A 16 -8.94 -9.44 -5.31
N GLU A 17 -9.58 -9.38 -4.18
CA GLU A 17 -10.62 -8.40 -3.92
C GLU A 17 -10.39 -7.84 -2.53
N TRP A 18 -10.17 -6.54 -2.46
CA TRP A 18 -9.92 -5.89 -1.19
C TRP A 18 -11.21 -5.61 -0.45
N VAL A 19 -11.16 -5.87 0.86
CA VAL A 19 -12.22 -5.47 1.78
C VAL A 19 -11.59 -4.47 2.73
N SER A 20 -12.23 -3.34 2.97
CA SER A 20 -11.73 -2.35 3.92
C SER A 20 -12.77 -2.06 4.99
N SER A 21 -12.30 -1.75 6.20
CA SER A 21 -13.18 -1.50 7.32
C SER A 21 -12.43 -0.82 8.45
N ASP A 22 -13.14 -0.09 9.30
CA ASP A 22 -12.59 0.41 10.55
C ASP A 22 -12.85 -0.55 11.71
N GLU A 23 -13.47 -1.70 11.47
CA GLU A 23 -13.74 -2.69 12.48
C GLU A 23 -13.16 -4.05 12.13
N ILE A 24 -12.47 -4.65 13.08
CA ILE A 24 -11.74 -5.89 12.92
C ILE A 24 -12.12 -6.84 14.05
N LYS A 25 -12.22 -8.12 13.72
CA LYS A 25 -12.48 -9.17 14.68
C LYS A 25 -11.51 -10.30 14.44
N GLN A 26 -10.81 -10.71 15.48
CA GLN A 26 -9.89 -11.84 15.40
C GLN A 26 -10.36 -12.96 16.31
N SER A 27 -10.46 -14.15 15.75
CA SER A 27 -10.86 -15.34 16.47
C SER A 27 -9.94 -16.47 16.05
N TYR A 28 -9.17 -17.02 16.99
CA TYR A 28 -8.12 -17.99 16.72
C TYR A 28 -7.15 -17.42 15.66
N SER A 29 -7.02 -18.08 14.54
CA SER A 29 -6.15 -17.62 13.47
C SER A 29 -6.89 -16.87 12.36
N GLN A 30 -8.18 -16.67 12.51
CA GLN A 30 -8.99 -16.03 11.47
C GLN A 30 -9.25 -14.58 11.78
N ILE A 31 -8.94 -13.70 10.84
CA ILE A 31 -9.25 -12.27 10.94
C ILE A 31 -10.42 -11.97 10.00
N ARG A 32 -11.38 -11.21 10.51
CA ARG A 32 -12.55 -10.78 9.74
C ARG A 32 -12.69 -9.27 9.82
N LEU A 33 -13.15 -8.69 8.73
CA LEU A 33 -13.45 -7.26 8.66
C LEU A 33 -14.94 -7.07 8.47
N LEU A 34 -15.50 -6.07 9.13
CA LEU A 34 -16.93 -5.78 8.99
C LEU A 34 -17.14 -4.98 7.71
N ALA A 35 -17.92 -5.51 6.81
CA ALA A 35 -18.18 -4.88 5.51
C ALA A 35 -19.64 -4.99 5.14
N VAL A 36 -20.08 -4.15 4.20
CA VAL A 36 -21.44 -4.19 3.68
C VAL A 36 -21.50 -5.16 2.51
N GLU A 37 -22.39 -6.13 2.62
CA GLU A 37 -22.65 -7.10 1.55
C GLU A 37 -24.14 -7.25 1.40
N ASN A 38 -24.63 -7.13 0.17
CA ASN A 38 -26.06 -7.28 -0.13
C ASN A 38 -26.92 -6.41 0.78
N ASP A 39 -26.48 -5.16 0.98
CA ASP A 39 -27.14 -4.16 1.81
C ASP A 39 -27.21 -4.48 3.29
N THR A 40 -26.41 -5.44 3.75
CA THR A 40 -26.29 -5.76 5.17
C THR A 40 -24.82 -5.80 5.59
N TYR A 41 -24.58 -5.67 6.88
CA TYR A 41 -23.24 -5.80 7.42
C TYR A 41 -22.90 -7.27 7.63
N ALA A 42 -21.69 -7.65 7.26
CA ALA A 42 -21.20 -9.01 7.44
C ALA A 42 -19.74 -8.99 7.86
N TRP A 43 -19.34 -9.95 8.68
CA TRP A 43 -17.95 -10.17 9.02
C TRP A 43 -17.31 -11.01 7.94
N VAL A 44 -16.44 -10.39 7.15
CA VAL A 44 -15.83 -11.01 5.99
C VAL A 44 -14.46 -11.55 6.34
N PRO A 45 -14.20 -12.85 6.17
CA PRO A 45 -12.87 -13.40 6.41
C PRO A 45 -11.89 -12.94 5.34
N ILE A 46 -10.64 -12.66 5.75
CA ILE A 46 -9.59 -12.28 4.83
C ILE A 46 -8.48 -13.33 4.83
N GLU A 47 -7.74 -13.38 3.73
CA GLU A 47 -6.61 -14.30 3.60
C GLU A 47 -5.55 -14.00 4.65
N ASP A 48 -4.91 -15.04 5.17
CA ASP A 48 -3.86 -14.90 6.17
C ASP A 48 -2.73 -14.03 5.63
N GLY A 49 -2.22 -13.16 6.47
CA GLY A 49 -1.09 -12.32 6.11
C GLY A 49 -1.44 -11.13 5.23
N THR A 50 -2.72 -10.88 4.96
CA THR A 50 -3.11 -9.78 4.07
C THR A 50 -3.67 -8.57 4.80
N LEU A 51 -3.72 -8.59 6.12
CA LEU A 51 -4.20 -7.43 6.87
C LEU A 51 -3.22 -6.28 6.74
N CYS A 52 -3.70 -5.15 6.24
CA CYS A 52 -2.92 -3.93 6.12
C CYS A 52 -3.59 -2.82 6.91
N ARG A 53 -2.81 -2.12 7.73
CA ARG A 53 -3.31 -0.95 8.44
C ARG A 53 -3.31 0.25 7.50
N GLY A 54 -4.32 1.09 7.63
CA GLY A 54 -4.38 2.33 6.88
C GLY A 54 -3.65 3.44 7.60
N SER A 55 -2.96 4.27 6.85
CA SER A 55 -2.42 5.53 7.36
C SER A 55 -3.53 6.59 7.32
N GLU A 56 -3.26 7.76 7.87
CA GLU A 56 -4.18 8.88 7.73
C GLU A 56 -3.99 9.60 6.40
N ALA A 57 -2.96 9.26 5.65
CA ALA A 57 -2.62 9.92 4.41
C ALA A 57 -3.49 9.43 3.26
N LYS A 58 -3.75 10.35 2.32
CA LYS A 58 -4.42 10.04 1.06
C LYS A 58 -3.57 10.55 -0.08
N ASP A 59 -3.59 9.85 -1.19
CA ASP A 59 -2.85 10.29 -2.36
C ASP A 59 -3.55 11.45 -3.06
N THR A 60 -2.97 11.89 -4.18
CA THR A 60 -3.51 13.05 -4.91
C THR A 60 -4.89 12.80 -5.49
N LEU A 61 -5.30 11.55 -5.58
CA LEU A 61 -6.63 11.18 -6.06
C LEU A 61 -7.61 10.91 -4.92
N GLY A 62 -7.19 11.15 -3.69
CA GLY A 62 -8.03 10.95 -2.51
C GLY A 62 -8.06 9.52 -2.00
N LYS A 63 -7.19 8.67 -2.51
CA LYS A 63 -7.15 7.26 -2.12
C LYS A 63 -6.31 7.10 -0.86
N ARG A 64 -6.85 6.44 0.16
CA ARG A 64 -6.12 6.20 1.40
C ARG A 64 -4.93 5.30 1.14
N ILE A 65 -3.84 5.59 1.84
CA ILE A 65 -2.59 4.83 1.71
C ILE A 65 -2.49 3.83 2.86
N TYR A 66 -2.24 2.56 2.53
CA TYR A 66 -2.15 1.45 3.48
C TYR A 66 -0.75 0.86 3.50
N GLU A 67 -0.45 0.09 4.54
CA GLU A 67 0.77 -0.71 4.58
C GLU A 67 0.90 -1.54 3.32
N LYS A 68 2.14 -1.66 2.84
CA LYS A 68 2.48 -2.47 1.66
C LYS A 68 1.97 -1.90 0.34
N ASP A 69 1.33 -0.73 0.37
CA ASP A 69 1.01 -0.04 -0.88
C ASP A 69 2.29 0.43 -1.54
N TYR A 70 2.30 0.37 -2.86
CA TYR A 70 3.34 1.02 -3.66
C TYR A 70 2.82 2.39 -4.07
N ILE A 71 3.61 3.42 -3.77
CA ILE A 71 3.28 4.77 -4.19
C ILE A 71 4.33 5.27 -5.16
N GLU A 72 3.88 5.98 -6.18
CA GLU A 72 4.74 6.61 -7.16
C GLU A 72 4.77 8.11 -6.90
N PHE A 73 5.95 8.68 -6.87
CA PHE A 73 6.08 10.11 -6.59
C PHE A 73 7.32 10.68 -7.26
N ASP A 74 7.32 11.99 -7.42
CA ASP A 74 8.43 12.70 -8.04
C ASP A 74 9.44 13.13 -6.98
N CYS A 75 10.71 12.90 -7.27
CA CYS A 75 11.80 13.39 -6.44
C CYS A 75 12.98 13.70 -7.35
N LYS A 76 12.92 14.86 -8.00
CA LYS A 76 13.88 15.23 -9.04
C LYS A 76 15.30 15.35 -8.54
N SER A 77 15.49 15.60 -7.24
CA SER A 77 16.82 15.63 -6.67
C SER A 77 17.48 14.26 -6.61
N VAL A 78 16.71 13.21 -6.74
CA VAL A 78 17.21 11.82 -6.71
C VAL A 78 17.32 11.25 -8.12
N GLN A 79 16.27 11.36 -8.90
CA GLN A 79 16.27 10.86 -10.28
C GLN A 79 15.18 11.53 -11.08
N GLU A 80 15.35 11.55 -12.42
CA GLU A 80 14.38 12.17 -13.31
C GLU A 80 13.07 11.42 -13.39
N THR A 81 13.14 10.09 -13.39
CA THR A 81 11.93 9.27 -13.43
C THR A 81 11.30 9.19 -12.05
N PRO A 82 9.99 9.00 -11.96
CA PRO A 82 9.36 8.87 -10.66
C PRO A 82 9.91 7.72 -9.84
N LEU A 83 9.97 7.91 -8.54
CA LEU A 83 10.30 6.85 -7.61
C LEU A 83 9.04 6.06 -7.27
N VAL A 84 9.23 4.78 -7.05
CA VAL A 84 8.18 3.91 -6.50
C VAL A 84 8.67 3.39 -5.16
N ALA A 85 7.84 3.49 -4.15
CA ALA A 85 8.23 3.11 -2.80
C ALA A 85 7.16 2.28 -2.12
N GLU A 86 7.59 1.34 -1.29
CA GLU A 86 6.69 0.54 -0.48
C GLU A 86 6.44 1.23 0.85
N VAL A 87 5.17 1.37 1.22
CA VAL A 87 4.75 2.03 2.45
C VAL A 87 4.82 1.05 3.62
N TYR A 88 5.35 1.51 4.74
CA TYR A 88 5.41 0.71 5.96
C TYR A 88 5.34 1.62 7.18
N TYR A 89 5.00 1.03 8.32
CA TYR A 89 5.05 1.75 9.59
C TYR A 89 6.35 1.39 10.33
N SER A 90 7.13 2.41 10.68
CA SER A 90 8.38 2.21 11.42
C SER A 90 8.08 2.22 12.92
N THR A 91 8.28 1.09 13.59
CA THR A 91 8.10 1.01 15.03
C THR A 91 9.23 1.74 15.76
N ASP A 92 10.41 1.81 15.16
CA ASP A 92 11.54 2.50 15.77
C ASP A 92 11.36 4.01 15.81
N LYS A 93 10.73 4.55 14.77
CA LYS A 93 10.55 6.00 14.62
C LYS A 93 9.13 6.44 14.93
N PHE A 94 8.24 5.50 15.17
CA PHE A 94 6.82 5.76 15.43
C PHE A 94 6.19 6.62 14.34
N GLN A 95 6.48 6.26 13.09
CA GLN A 95 5.94 7.03 11.97
C GLN A 95 5.79 6.18 10.72
N TRP A 96 4.92 6.64 9.84
CA TRP A 96 4.74 6.05 8.53
C TRP A 96 5.87 6.48 7.62
N ARG A 97 6.45 5.54 6.91
CA ARG A 97 7.56 5.75 6.02
C ARG A 97 7.36 5.00 4.71
N CYS A 98 8.19 5.30 3.73
CA CYS A 98 8.20 4.52 2.49
C CYS A 98 9.64 4.32 2.03
N LYS A 99 9.89 3.16 1.46
CA LYS A 99 11.21 2.73 1.04
C LYS A 99 11.21 2.54 -0.47
N ALA A 100 12.07 3.28 -1.18
CA ALA A 100 12.13 3.21 -2.63
C ALA A 100 12.60 1.83 -3.08
N ILE A 101 11.96 1.32 -4.13
CA ILE A 101 12.29 0.01 -4.68
C ILE A 101 12.83 0.10 -6.12
N ASN A 102 12.81 1.26 -6.73
CA ASN A 102 13.29 1.44 -8.10
C ASN A 102 14.39 2.49 -8.23
N HIS A 103 15.18 2.69 -7.17
CA HIS A 103 16.28 3.63 -7.22
C HIS A 103 17.38 3.08 -8.13
N GLN A 104 17.72 3.81 -9.17
CA GLN A 104 18.53 3.29 -10.28
C GLN A 104 20.04 3.47 -10.14
N GLN A 105 20.50 4.32 -9.25
CA GLN A 105 21.86 4.78 -9.27
C GLN A 105 22.75 4.27 -8.16
N SER A 106 22.23 3.51 -7.23
CA SER A 106 22.99 3.18 -6.04
C SER A 106 22.38 1.98 -5.34
N ASP A 107 23.22 1.26 -4.60
CA ASP A 107 22.74 0.21 -3.70
C ASP A 107 22.21 0.80 -2.41
N ALA A 108 22.28 2.11 -2.24
CA ALA A 108 21.78 2.75 -1.03
C ALA A 108 20.27 2.64 -0.96
N VAL A 109 19.80 2.34 0.23
CA VAL A 109 18.35 2.30 0.50
C VAL A 109 17.86 3.73 0.69
N LEU A 110 16.88 4.12 -0.09
CA LEU A 110 16.23 5.42 0.08
C LEU A 110 14.94 5.22 0.85
N ASP A 111 14.90 5.85 2.01
CA ASP A 111 13.79 5.73 2.93
C ASP A 111 13.30 7.13 3.28
N PHE A 112 12.02 7.36 3.11
CA PHE A 112 11.43 8.68 3.27
C PHE A 112 10.33 8.66 4.31
N ASP A 113 10.18 9.79 5.00
CA ASP A 113 9.00 10.06 5.79
C ASP A 113 7.81 10.15 4.84
N LEU A 114 6.75 9.42 5.10
CA LEU A 114 5.58 9.43 4.22
C LEU A 114 4.98 10.84 4.09
N ALA A 115 4.94 11.59 5.18
CA ALA A 115 4.42 12.96 5.16
C ALA A 115 5.20 13.85 4.20
N PHE A 116 6.54 13.69 4.16
CA PHE A 116 7.36 14.45 3.23
C PHE A 116 6.98 14.14 1.78
N VAL A 117 6.83 12.87 1.48
CA VAL A 117 6.48 12.43 0.12
C VAL A 117 5.10 12.94 -0.28
N MET A 118 4.15 12.87 0.63
CA MET A 118 2.78 13.32 0.37
C MET A 118 2.71 14.82 0.11
N ASN A 119 3.55 15.58 0.79
CA ASN A 119 3.53 17.04 0.65
C ASN A 119 4.31 17.56 -0.55
N ASN A 120 5.26 16.79 -1.06
CA ASN A 120 6.20 17.29 -2.05
C ASN A 120 6.27 16.50 -3.35
N GLY A 121 5.76 15.29 -3.38
CA GLY A 121 6.03 14.35 -4.45
C GLY A 121 4.90 14.06 -5.41
N ASN A 122 3.74 14.64 -5.24
CA ASN A 122 2.58 14.35 -6.08
C ASN A 122 2.30 12.84 -6.11
N ALA A 123 2.21 12.23 -4.94
CA ALA A 123 2.17 10.78 -4.81
C ALA A 123 0.84 10.16 -5.21
N LYS A 124 0.93 8.99 -5.83
CA LYS A 124 -0.24 8.20 -6.25
C LYS A 124 -0.02 6.74 -5.90
N VAL A 125 -1.06 6.09 -5.41
CA VAL A 125 -1.02 4.65 -5.15
C VAL A 125 -1.04 3.91 -6.49
N ARG A 126 -0.09 2.99 -6.65
CA ARG A 126 0.05 2.20 -7.88
C ARG A 126 -0.37 0.75 -7.71
N GLY A 127 -0.49 0.29 -6.51
CA GLY A 127 -0.86 -1.08 -6.21
C GLY A 127 -0.42 -1.44 -4.82
N ASN A 128 -0.39 -2.73 -4.52
CA ASN A 128 0.01 -3.23 -3.21
C ASN A 128 0.88 -4.47 -3.39
N LYS A 129 1.87 -4.61 -2.53
CA LYS A 129 2.79 -5.74 -2.57
C LYS A 129 2.08 -7.08 -2.59
N LEU A 130 0.97 -7.18 -1.90
CA LEU A 130 0.20 -8.42 -1.81
C LEU A 130 -0.55 -8.76 -3.10
N GLU A 131 -0.56 -7.86 -4.05
CA GLU A 131 -1.19 -8.08 -5.37
C GLU A 131 -0.22 -8.66 -6.40
N GLY A 132 1.02 -8.91 -5.99
CA GLY A 132 1.98 -9.56 -6.86
C GLY A 132 2.78 -8.66 -7.78
N TYR A 133 2.77 -7.36 -7.52
CA TYR A 133 3.50 -6.40 -8.36
C TYR A 133 4.97 -6.28 -8.01
N GLU A 134 5.42 -6.86 -6.93
CA GLU A 134 6.75 -6.60 -6.41
C GLU A 134 7.86 -6.86 -7.43
N HIS A 135 7.82 -7.99 -8.12
CA HIS A 135 8.89 -8.32 -9.05
C HIS A 135 8.93 -7.37 -10.24
N GLU A 136 7.81 -6.75 -10.60
CA GLU A 136 7.76 -5.79 -11.70
C GLU A 136 8.57 -4.55 -11.39
N TYR A 137 8.70 -4.21 -10.12
CA TYR A 137 9.43 -3.03 -9.69
C TYR A 137 10.89 -3.31 -9.41
N HIS A 138 11.27 -4.59 -9.29
CA HIS A 138 12.64 -4.98 -8.99
C HIS A 138 13.48 -5.31 -10.22
N THR A 139 12.87 -5.41 -11.38
CA THR A 139 13.60 -5.68 -12.63
C THR A 139 13.70 -4.37 -13.41
N GLY A 140 14.93 -3.98 -13.78
CA GLY A 140 15.16 -2.69 -14.43
C GLY A 140 14.29 -2.45 -15.65
N ALA A 141 14.05 -3.48 -16.44
CA ALA A 141 13.26 -3.34 -17.65
C ALA A 141 11.81 -2.96 -17.37
N MET A 142 11.30 -3.31 -16.23
CA MET A 142 9.90 -3.09 -15.91
C MET A 142 9.57 -1.62 -15.68
N TRP A 143 10.56 -0.83 -15.29
CA TRP A 143 10.35 0.60 -15.05
C TRP A 143 10.02 1.36 -16.31
N LEU A 144 10.48 0.85 -17.43
CA LEU A 144 10.32 1.51 -18.71
C LEU A 144 9.04 1.11 -19.42
N LEU A 145 8.34 0.14 -18.90
CA LEU A 145 7.12 -0.34 -19.52
C LEU A 145 5.94 0.50 -19.07
N PRO A 146 4.97 0.72 -19.96
CA PRO A 146 3.72 1.31 -19.53
C PRO A 146 3.08 0.39 -18.51
N GLN A 147 2.27 0.96 -17.65
CA GLN A 147 1.59 0.14 -16.67
C GLN A 147 0.69 -0.84 -17.38
N LYS A 148 0.68 -2.05 -16.89
CA LYS A 148 -0.21 -3.05 -17.44
C LYS A 148 -1.64 -2.63 -17.24
N SER A 149 -2.45 -2.92 -18.23
CA SER A 149 -3.89 -2.75 -18.06
C SER A 149 -4.43 -3.95 -17.31
N TYR A 150 -4.91 -3.71 -16.16
CA TYR A 150 -5.45 -4.78 -15.34
C TYR A 150 -6.95 -4.70 -15.30
#